data_e5338ba0efe6cc5d8065a9802c217787
#
_entry.id   e5338ba0efe6cc5d8065a9802c217787
#
_cell.length_a   1.000
_cell.length_b   1.000
_cell.length_c   1.000
_cell.angle_alpha   90.00
_cell.angle_beta   90.00
_cell.angle_gamma   90.00
#
_symmetry.space_group_name_H-M   'P 1'
#
loop_
_entity.id
_entity.type
_entity.pdbx_description
1 polymer ?
#
loop_
_entity_poly.entity_id
_entity_poly.type
_entity_poly.pdbx_seq_one_letter_code
_entity_poly.pdbx_strand_id
1 'polypeptide(L)'
;MARRVSGWRKLAGASWGRPMDPQFFGDLELDAGPLLRYLAEARQASGEHVTMTHLIGRAVAHGLAVVPELRVRLAHGRVYDRDSVDVFFIVATGGGHELTGVKVRDADRKSAVEIAAELNRRYAAIEAGDDPDLGRSKALLSKLPPGMLRMGLRLGAWLTSDLDLDLSRLGMPRQAFGGAMITSVGMWGIGHAYSPLAHYYRVPVLVLVGAVRKAPTVVDDAVVIRPMLTLTATFDHRYADGYHAARFAEALRGYCADPARLEPARPGGDEQSQDQVRSSGTGS
;
A
#
# COMPACT_ATOMS: atom_id res chain seq x y z
N MET A 1 40.26 18.51 20.18
CA MET A 1 40.11 19.93 19.81
C MET A 1 38.84 20.13 18.98
N ALA A 2 37.93 21.01 19.39
CA ALA A 2 36.74 21.35 18.62
C ALA A 2 37.10 22.32 17.49
N ARG A 3 36.70 22.04 16.26
CA ARG A 3 36.88 22.93 15.11
C ARG A 3 35.65 23.83 14.94
N ARG A 4 35.88 25.12 14.67
CA ARG A 4 34.80 26.05 14.29
C ARG A 4 34.24 25.67 12.92
N VAL A 5 32.90 25.57 12.82
CA VAL A 5 32.20 25.37 11.56
C VAL A 5 32.19 26.67 10.77
N SER A 6 32.64 26.68 9.53
CA SER A 6 32.71 27.85 8.65
C SER A 6 32.20 27.55 7.24
N GLY A 7 32.00 28.60 6.44
CA GLY A 7 31.58 28.50 5.05
C GLY A 7 30.27 27.78 4.86
N TRP A 8 30.17 26.91 3.82
CA TRP A 8 28.96 26.13 3.49
C TRP A 8 28.43 25.32 4.67
N ARG A 9 29.28 24.69 5.47
CA ARG A 9 28.85 23.89 6.62
C ARG A 9 28.15 24.71 7.70
N LYS A 10 28.55 25.98 7.87
CA LYS A 10 27.85 26.90 8.79
C LYS A 10 26.48 27.26 8.24
N LEU A 11 26.37 27.52 6.93
CA LEU A 11 25.10 27.79 6.25
C LEU A 11 24.18 26.58 6.29
N ALA A 12 24.69 25.40 5.99
CA ALA A 12 23.95 24.16 6.06
C ALA A 12 23.39 23.88 7.46
N GLY A 13 24.23 24.05 8.50
CA GLY A 13 23.77 23.86 9.89
C GLY A 13 22.76 24.90 10.37
N ALA A 14 22.72 26.08 9.74
CA ALA A 14 21.69 27.09 10.01
C ALA A 14 20.40 26.86 9.20
N SER A 15 20.52 26.30 7.98
CA SER A 15 19.39 26.07 7.07
C SER A 15 18.58 24.82 7.45
N TRP A 16 19.25 23.79 7.94
CA TRP A 16 18.60 22.52 8.30
C TRP A 16 18.62 22.32 9.81
N GLY A 17 17.42 22.05 10.38
CA GLY A 17 17.28 21.66 11.77
C GLY A 17 17.80 20.24 12.04
N ARG A 18 17.71 19.79 13.30
CA ARG A 18 18.03 18.40 13.63
C ARG A 18 17.07 17.46 12.92
N PRO A 19 17.53 16.29 12.39
CA PRO A 19 16.64 15.26 11.84
C PRO A 19 15.66 14.83 12.93
N MET A 20 14.36 15.02 12.69
CA MET A 20 13.28 14.62 13.60
C MET A 20 12.35 13.59 12.97
N ASP A 21 12.63 13.21 11.72
CA ASP A 21 11.82 12.27 10.97
C ASP A 21 12.48 10.89 11.01
N PRO A 22 11.86 9.90 11.69
CA PRO A 22 12.42 8.57 11.84
C PRO A 22 12.14 7.68 10.63
N GLN A 23 12.11 8.22 9.42
CA GLN A 23 11.88 7.42 8.21
C GLN A 23 13.18 6.76 7.74
N PHE A 24 13.05 5.51 7.28
CA PHE A 24 14.08 4.85 6.49
C PHE A 24 13.47 4.25 5.23
N PHE A 25 14.30 4.01 4.24
CA PHE A 25 13.88 3.69 2.89
C PHE A 25 14.50 2.38 2.43
N GLY A 26 13.76 1.63 1.63
CA GLY A 26 14.25 0.43 0.96
C GLY A 26 13.62 0.28 -0.41
N ASP A 27 14.26 -0.46 -1.29
CA ASP A 27 13.74 -0.81 -2.59
C ASP A 27 13.87 -2.32 -2.83
N LEU A 28 13.03 -2.82 -3.72
CA LEU A 28 12.96 -4.20 -4.11
C LEU A 28 12.74 -4.27 -5.63
N GLU A 29 13.74 -4.79 -6.35
CA GLU A 29 13.59 -5.10 -7.77
C GLU A 29 13.06 -6.53 -7.94
N LEU A 30 12.07 -6.68 -8.84
CA LEU A 30 11.34 -7.91 -9.08
C LEU A 30 11.25 -8.18 -10.59
N ASP A 31 11.35 -9.44 -11.00
CA ASP A 31 10.87 -9.88 -12.32
C ASP A 31 9.34 -9.77 -12.33
N ALA A 32 8.82 -8.88 -13.17
CA ALA A 32 7.40 -8.67 -13.33
C ALA A 32 6.70 -9.73 -14.21
N GLY A 33 7.45 -10.64 -14.83
CA GLY A 33 6.91 -11.67 -15.72
C GLY A 33 5.77 -12.48 -15.09
N PRO A 34 5.95 -13.08 -13.91
CA PRO A 34 4.88 -13.81 -13.21
C PRO A 34 3.65 -12.93 -12.91
N LEU A 35 3.88 -11.70 -12.45
CA LEU A 35 2.81 -10.74 -12.17
C LEU A 35 2.00 -10.38 -13.43
N LEU A 36 2.67 -10.15 -14.56
CA LEU A 36 2.02 -9.82 -15.82
C LEU A 36 1.19 -10.98 -16.37
N ARG A 37 1.68 -12.23 -16.25
CA ARG A 37 0.90 -13.42 -16.62
C ARG A 37 -0.36 -13.54 -15.76
N TYR A 38 -0.20 -13.47 -14.44
CA TYR A 38 -1.33 -13.51 -13.52
C TYR A 38 -2.36 -12.42 -13.81
N LEU A 39 -1.93 -11.18 -14.08
CA LEU A 39 -2.82 -10.07 -14.43
C LEU A 39 -3.63 -10.35 -15.71
N ALA A 40 -2.99 -10.94 -16.73
CA ALA A 40 -3.68 -11.28 -17.98
C ALA A 40 -4.77 -12.35 -17.74
N GLU A 41 -4.42 -13.40 -17.01
CA GLU A 41 -5.34 -14.49 -16.64
C GLU A 41 -6.49 -14.00 -15.75
N ALA A 42 -6.18 -13.19 -14.74
CA ALA A 42 -7.17 -12.63 -13.82
C ALA A 42 -8.18 -11.73 -14.53
N ARG A 43 -7.71 -10.88 -15.46
CA ARG A 43 -8.57 -10.01 -16.29
C ARG A 43 -9.48 -10.83 -17.22
N GLN A 44 -8.90 -11.83 -17.88
CA GLN A 44 -9.67 -12.70 -18.79
C GLN A 44 -10.75 -13.48 -18.04
N ALA A 45 -10.43 -14.01 -16.86
CA ALA A 45 -11.33 -14.85 -16.09
C ALA A 45 -12.42 -14.07 -15.33
N SER A 46 -12.17 -12.80 -14.94
CA SER A 46 -13.10 -12.01 -14.13
C SER A 46 -13.82 -10.90 -14.88
N GLY A 47 -13.29 -10.44 -16.00
CA GLY A 47 -13.73 -9.22 -16.68
C GLY A 47 -13.38 -7.92 -15.93
N GLU A 48 -12.76 -7.99 -14.75
CA GLU A 48 -12.41 -6.83 -13.93
C GLU A 48 -11.12 -6.15 -14.42
N HIS A 49 -11.05 -4.83 -14.32
CA HIS A 49 -9.84 -4.07 -14.59
C HIS A 49 -8.83 -4.18 -13.44
N VAL A 50 -8.16 -5.34 -13.34
CA VAL A 50 -7.09 -5.57 -12.36
C VAL A 50 -5.81 -4.89 -12.84
N THR A 51 -5.13 -4.14 -11.96
CA THR A 51 -3.88 -3.45 -12.26
C THR A 51 -2.72 -3.97 -11.41
N MET A 52 -1.50 -3.59 -11.78
CA MET A 52 -0.32 -3.89 -10.98
C MET A 52 -0.45 -3.37 -9.54
N THR A 53 -1.05 -2.19 -9.36
CA THR A 53 -1.27 -1.59 -8.03
C THR A 53 -2.19 -2.47 -7.16
N HIS A 54 -3.24 -3.06 -7.74
CA HIS A 54 -4.14 -3.96 -7.02
C HIS A 54 -3.40 -5.23 -6.57
N LEU A 55 -2.61 -5.80 -7.47
CA LEU A 55 -1.84 -7.02 -7.18
C LEU A 55 -0.75 -6.77 -6.14
N ILE A 56 0.00 -5.66 -6.24
CA ILE A 56 0.99 -5.30 -5.23
C ILE A 56 0.33 -4.90 -3.90
N GLY A 57 -0.87 -4.29 -3.93
CA GLY A 57 -1.64 -4.04 -2.71
C GLY A 57 -2.03 -5.33 -1.98
N ARG A 58 -2.37 -6.37 -2.73
CA ARG A 58 -2.60 -7.71 -2.17
C ARG A 58 -1.30 -8.32 -1.61
N ALA A 59 -0.17 -8.15 -2.32
CA ALA A 59 1.15 -8.56 -1.82
C ALA A 59 1.52 -7.86 -0.51
N VAL A 60 1.24 -6.54 -0.41
CA VAL A 60 1.44 -5.75 0.83
C VAL A 60 0.57 -6.30 1.97
N ALA A 61 -0.69 -6.63 1.70
CA ALA A 61 -1.58 -7.24 2.69
C ALA A 61 -1.06 -8.60 3.15
N HIS A 62 -0.54 -9.43 2.24
CA HIS A 62 0.13 -10.68 2.57
C HIS A 62 1.36 -10.43 3.46
N GLY A 63 2.20 -9.47 3.11
CA GLY A 63 3.38 -9.09 3.90
C GLY A 63 3.02 -8.66 5.33
N LEU A 64 1.96 -7.87 5.51
CA LEU A 64 1.46 -7.48 6.85
C LEU A 64 0.92 -8.69 7.65
N ALA A 65 0.31 -9.67 6.98
CA ALA A 65 -0.16 -10.89 7.63
C ALA A 65 1.01 -11.77 8.12
N VAL A 66 2.10 -11.84 7.33
CA VAL A 66 3.31 -12.63 7.64
C VAL A 66 4.22 -11.95 8.67
N VAL A 67 4.20 -10.59 8.72
CA VAL A 67 5.02 -9.79 9.64
C VAL A 67 4.11 -9.02 10.61
N PRO A 68 3.61 -9.67 11.67
CA PRO A 68 2.63 -9.07 12.58
C PRO A 68 3.17 -7.84 13.30
N GLU A 69 4.47 -7.69 13.44
CA GLU A 69 5.14 -6.51 14.02
C GLU A 69 4.87 -5.24 13.20
N LEU A 70 4.51 -5.36 11.91
CA LEU A 70 4.05 -4.25 11.08
C LEU A 70 2.52 -4.03 11.15
N ARG A 71 1.77 -4.96 11.75
CA ARG A 71 0.32 -4.86 11.92
C ARG A 71 -0.06 -4.24 13.26
N VAL A 72 0.63 -3.17 13.63
CA VAL A 72 0.44 -2.51 14.93
C VAL A 72 0.17 -1.02 14.76
N ARG A 73 -0.33 -0.39 15.81
CA ARG A 73 -0.38 1.07 15.99
C ARG A 73 0.37 1.47 17.25
N LEU A 74 1.03 2.61 17.19
CA LEU A 74 1.69 3.22 18.33
C LEU A 74 0.83 4.33 18.88
N ALA A 75 0.44 4.24 20.14
CA ALA A 75 -0.31 5.29 20.83
C ALA A 75 0.11 5.35 22.31
N HIS A 76 0.26 6.56 22.84
CA HIS A 76 0.56 6.80 24.26
C HIS A 76 1.77 6.00 24.79
N GLY A 77 2.80 5.84 23.96
CA GLY A 77 4.02 5.06 24.30
C GLY A 77 3.81 3.55 24.39
N ARG A 78 2.71 3.03 23.85
CA ARG A 78 2.37 1.60 23.83
C ARG A 78 2.13 1.11 22.40
N VAL A 79 2.35 -0.17 22.21
CA VAL A 79 2.04 -0.91 20.97
C VAL A 79 0.69 -1.59 21.14
N TYR A 80 -0.16 -1.47 20.13
CA TYR A 80 -1.48 -2.12 20.06
C TYR A 80 -1.58 -2.85 18.73
N ASP A 81 -2.01 -4.10 18.77
CA ASP A 81 -2.30 -4.86 17.56
C ASP A 81 -3.51 -4.24 16.82
N ARG A 82 -3.51 -4.37 15.49
CA ARG A 82 -4.67 -4.03 14.67
C ARG A 82 -5.54 -5.28 14.49
N ASP A 83 -6.84 -5.09 14.54
CA ASP A 83 -7.83 -6.17 14.45
C ASP A 83 -7.88 -6.78 13.04
N SER A 84 -7.50 -6.01 12.01
CA SER A 84 -7.58 -6.37 10.59
C SER A 84 -6.33 -5.95 9.82
N VAL A 85 -6.11 -6.56 8.67
CA VAL A 85 -5.09 -6.15 7.69
C VAL A 85 -5.74 -5.22 6.67
N ASP A 86 -5.72 -3.93 6.99
CA ASP A 86 -6.29 -2.90 6.12
C ASP A 86 -5.19 -2.22 5.32
N VAL A 87 -5.40 -2.04 4.03
CA VAL A 87 -4.48 -1.35 3.13
C VAL A 87 -5.18 -0.13 2.52
N PHE A 88 -4.51 1.02 2.57
CA PHE A 88 -5.00 2.26 1.98
C PHE A 88 -4.37 2.49 0.61
N PHE A 89 -5.19 2.54 -0.42
CA PHE A 89 -4.78 2.79 -1.79
C PHE A 89 -4.91 4.27 -2.11
N ILE A 90 -3.78 4.91 -2.41
CA ILE A 90 -3.76 6.30 -2.90
C ILE A 90 -4.08 6.26 -4.38
N VAL A 91 -5.07 7.04 -4.80
CA VAL A 91 -5.60 7.09 -6.16
C VAL A 91 -5.50 8.51 -6.68
N ALA A 92 -5.02 8.66 -7.91
CA ALA A 92 -5.02 9.93 -8.61
C ALA A 92 -6.39 10.16 -9.28
N THR A 93 -6.98 11.33 -9.06
CA THR A 93 -8.24 11.76 -9.63
C THR A 93 -8.05 13.04 -10.46
N GLY A 94 -9.07 13.47 -11.22
CA GLY A 94 -8.99 14.70 -11.99
C GLY A 94 -7.85 14.71 -13.03
N GLY A 95 -7.60 13.58 -13.70
CA GLY A 95 -6.49 13.48 -14.65
C GLY A 95 -5.10 13.48 -14.00
N GLY A 96 -5.00 13.16 -12.71
CA GLY A 96 -3.73 13.11 -11.97
C GLY A 96 -3.40 14.37 -11.18
N HIS A 97 -4.26 15.38 -11.21
CA HIS A 97 -4.04 16.67 -10.51
C HIS A 97 -4.45 16.61 -9.02
N GLU A 98 -5.31 15.67 -8.64
CA GLU A 98 -5.75 15.49 -7.27
C GLU A 98 -5.43 14.07 -6.78
N LEU A 99 -5.21 13.96 -5.48
CA LEU A 99 -5.01 12.68 -4.80
C LEU A 99 -6.13 12.46 -3.79
N THR A 100 -6.69 11.28 -3.84
CA THR A 100 -7.59 10.75 -2.82
C THR A 100 -7.14 9.34 -2.46
N GLY A 101 -7.94 8.62 -1.70
CA GLY A 101 -7.61 7.22 -1.42
C GLY A 101 -8.76 6.46 -0.80
N VAL A 102 -8.65 5.17 -0.89
CA VAL A 102 -9.64 4.21 -0.42
C VAL A 102 -8.98 3.19 0.49
N LYS A 103 -9.54 2.99 1.68
CA LYS A 103 -9.13 1.94 2.59
C LYS A 103 -9.88 0.64 2.26
N VAL A 104 -9.14 -0.39 1.87
CA VAL A 104 -9.65 -1.76 1.72
C VAL A 104 -9.44 -2.49 3.04
N ARG A 105 -10.51 -2.96 3.66
CA ARG A 105 -10.49 -3.72 4.92
C ARG A 105 -10.25 -5.19 4.63
N ASP A 106 -9.60 -5.87 5.58
CA ASP A 106 -9.30 -7.32 5.49
C ASP A 106 -8.68 -7.73 4.14
N ALA A 107 -7.75 -6.91 3.66
CA ALA A 107 -7.14 -7.06 2.34
C ALA A 107 -6.34 -8.38 2.19
N ASP A 108 -5.91 -8.97 3.29
CA ASP A 108 -5.25 -10.28 3.34
C ASP A 108 -6.19 -11.45 3.03
N ARG A 109 -7.51 -11.25 3.20
CA ARG A 109 -8.56 -12.24 2.92
C ARG A 109 -9.19 -12.08 1.55
N LYS A 110 -8.85 -11.02 0.83
CA LYS A 110 -9.38 -10.71 -0.50
C LYS A 110 -8.35 -11.06 -1.57
N SER A 111 -8.82 -11.58 -2.70
CA SER A 111 -8.02 -11.72 -3.90
C SER A 111 -7.72 -10.36 -4.54
N ALA A 112 -6.70 -10.29 -5.39
CA ALA A 112 -6.40 -9.08 -6.15
C ALA A 112 -7.58 -8.64 -7.04
N VAL A 113 -8.40 -9.58 -7.51
CA VAL A 113 -9.63 -9.32 -8.28
C VAL A 113 -10.70 -8.67 -7.40
N GLU A 114 -10.94 -9.18 -6.19
CA GLU A 114 -11.91 -8.59 -5.25
C GLU A 114 -11.47 -7.20 -4.78
N ILE A 115 -10.17 -7.01 -4.54
CA ILE A 115 -9.61 -5.69 -4.25
C ILE A 115 -9.84 -4.72 -5.42
N ALA A 116 -9.58 -5.17 -6.67
CA ALA A 116 -9.81 -4.37 -7.86
C ALA A 116 -11.29 -3.99 -8.02
N ALA A 117 -12.20 -4.96 -7.88
CA ALA A 117 -13.64 -4.72 -7.98
C ALA A 117 -14.15 -3.73 -6.93
N GLU A 118 -13.65 -3.84 -5.68
CA GLU A 118 -13.99 -2.88 -4.61
C GLU A 118 -13.46 -1.48 -4.92
N LEU A 119 -12.19 -1.37 -5.33
CA LEU A 119 -11.57 -0.09 -5.64
C LEU A 119 -12.19 0.58 -6.87
N ASN A 120 -12.46 -0.17 -7.94
CA ASN A 120 -13.09 0.36 -9.16
C ASN A 120 -14.48 0.94 -8.86
N ARG A 121 -15.30 0.25 -8.05
CA ARG A 121 -16.61 0.76 -7.62
C ARG A 121 -16.50 2.04 -6.80
N ARG A 122 -15.60 2.04 -5.80
CA ARG A 122 -15.41 3.23 -4.93
C ARG A 122 -14.80 4.40 -5.69
N TYR A 123 -13.90 4.12 -6.62
CA TYR A 123 -13.30 5.13 -7.47
C TYR A 123 -14.33 5.80 -8.36
N ALA A 124 -15.22 5.03 -9.01
CA ALA A 124 -16.30 5.55 -9.81
C ALA A 124 -17.26 6.45 -9.00
N ALA A 125 -17.55 6.09 -7.74
CA ALA A 125 -18.37 6.91 -6.84
C ALA A 125 -17.65 8.25 -6.49
N ILE A 126 -16.35 8.21 -6.22
CA ILE A 126 -15.56 9.41 -5.92
C ILE A 126 -15.53 10.36 -7.14
N GLU A 127 -15.34 9.84 -8.36
CA GLU A 127 -15.38 10.65 -9.58
C GLU A 127 -16.76 11.25 -9.84
N ALA A 128 -17.82 10.55 -9.44
CA ALA A 128 -19.19 11.07 -9.48
C ALA A 128 -19.49 12.12 -8.38
N GLY A 129 -18.51 12.43 -7.51
CA GLY A 129 -18.64 13.41 -6.43
C GLY A 129 -19.17 12.84 -5.12
N ASP A 130 -19.35 11.53 -5.02
CA ASP A 130 -19.74 10.82 -3.79
C ASP A 130 -18.52 10.14 -3.17
N ASP A 131 -17.79 10.89 -2.33
CA ASP A 131 -16.68 10.36 -1.53
C ASP A 131 -17.18 10.10 -0.08
N PRO A 132 -17.60 8.85 0.23
CA PRO A 132 -18.22 8.55 1.51
C PRO A 132 -17.23 8.59 2.68
N ASP A 133 -15.93 8.35 2.42
CA ASP A 133 -14.92 8.19 3.47
C ASP A 133 -14.26 9.53 3.85
N LEU A 134 -13.90 10.35 2.87
CA LEU A 134 -13.10 11.57 3.09
C LEU A 134 -13.73 12.86 2.55
N GLY A 135 -14.79 12.78 1.73
CA GLY A 135 -15.35 13.92 1.03
C GLY A 135 -15.82 15.05 1.98
N ARG A 136 -16.52 14.72 3.06
CA ARG A 136 -17.01 15.70 4.04
C ARG A 136 -15.87 16.36 4.80
N SER A 137 -14.91 15.58 5.28
CA SER A 137 -13.75 16.10 6.02
C SER A 137 -12.83 16.92 5.10
N LYS A 138 -12.61 16.47 3.86
CA LYS A 138 -11.80 17.19 2.85
C LYS A 138 -12.43 18.56 2.52
N ALA A 139 -13.74 18.61 2.30
CA ALA A 139 -14.46 19.87 2.01
C ALA A 139 -14.42 20.87 3.17
N LEU A 140 -14.51 20.40 4.41
CA LEU A 140 -14.41 21.24 5.60
C LEU A 140 -12.97 21.72 5.82
N LEU A 141 -12.01 20.81 5.74
CA LEU A 141 -10.59 21.09 5.99
C LEU A 141 -9.96 21.99 4.92
N SER A 142 -10.40 21.90 3.66
CA SER A 142 -9.86 22.72 2.56
C SER A 142 -10.12 24.23 2.76
N LYS A 143 -11.10 24.62 3.56
CA LYS A 143 -11.41 26.02 3.86
C LYS A 143 -10.58 26.61 5.00
N LEU A 144 -9.78 25.78 5.70
CA LEU A 144 -9.00 26.22 6.85
C LEU A 144 -7.64 26.79 6.43
N PRO A 145 -7.12 27.80 7.13
CA PRO A 145 -5.74 28.24 6.96
C PRO A 145 -4.75 27.07 7.25
N PRO A 146 -3.54 27.04 6.61
CA PRO A 146 -2.60 25.91 6.73
C PRO A 146 -2.26 25.50 8.16
N GLY A 147 -2.14 26.46 9.09
CA GLY A 147 -1.88 26.20 10.51
C GLY A 147 -3.02 25.46 11.20
N MET A 148 -4.26 25.89 10.98
CA MET A 148 -5.46 25.23 11.52
C MET A 148 -5.68 23.86 10.86
N LEU A 149 -5.42 23.75 9.55
CA LEU A 149 -5.46 22.47 8.86
C LEU A 149 -4.49 21.44 9.46
N ARG A 150 -3.23 21.85 9.70
CA ARG A 150 -2.24 21.00 10.36
C ARG A 150 -2.69 20.55 11.75
N MET A 151 -3.26 21.45 12.52
CA MET A 151 -3.81 21.13 13.87
C MET A 151 -5.00 20.17 13.74
N GLY A 152 -5.92 20.41 12.82
CA GLY A 152 -7.07 19.54 12.55
C GLY A 152 -6.67 18.12 12.14
N LEU A 153 -5.69 17.97 11.23
CA LEU A 153 -5.16 16.67 10.83
C LEU A 153 -4.51 15.91 12.01
N ARG A 154 -3.76 16.62 12.85
CA ARG A 154 -3.14 16.01 14.05
C ARG A 154 -4.18 15.58 15.07
N LEU A 155 -5.17 16.44 15.34
CA LEU A 155 -6.28 16.13 16.27
C LEU A 155 -7.11 14.96 15.74
N GLY A 156 -7.46 14.97 14.45
CA GLY A 156 -8.18 13.88 13.80
C GLY A 156 -7.43 12.55 13.92
N ALA A 157 -6.13 12.53 13.61
CA ALA A 157 -5.29 11.35 13.77
C ALA A 157 -5.22 10.88 15.23
N TRP A 158 -5.13 11.80 16.19
CA TRP A 158 -5.11 11.46 17.61
C TRP A 158 -6.44 10.83 18.05
N LEU A 159 -7.58 11.40 17.65
CA LEU A 159 -8.89 10.87 17.98
C LEU A 159 -9.13 9.49 17.34
N THR A 160 -8.85 9.35 16.03
CA THR A 160 -9.25 8.15 15.26
C THR A 160 -8.21 7.04 15.26
N SER A 161 -6.94 7.35 15.54
CA SER A 161 -5.87 6.36 15.57
C SER A 161 -5.26 6.17 16.95
N ASP A 162 -4.99 7.25 17.71
CA ASP A 162 -4.35 7.11 19.03
C ASP A 162 -5.40 6.73 20.10
N LEU A 163 -6.60 7.35 20.10
CA LEU A 163 -7.74 7.00 20.97
C LEU A 163 -8.64 5.91 20.36
N ASP A 164 -8.42 5.55 19.11
CA ASP A 164 -9.12 4.47 18.39
C ASP A 164 -10.66 4.67 18.28
N LEU A 165 -11.09 5.93 18.19
CA LEU A 165 -12.50 6.28 18.09
C LEU A 165 -12.99 6.18 16.64
N ASP A 166 -14.19 5.65 16.46
CA ASP A 166 -14.88 5.70 15.18
C ASP A 166 -15.79 6.93 15.08
N LEU A 167 -15.36 7.90 14.30
CA LEU A 167 -16.07 9.13 14.01
C LEU A 167 -16.52 9.19 12.54
N SER A 168 -16.83 8.05 11.92
CA SER A 168 -17.24 7.94 10.51
C SER A 168 -18.42 8.83 10.16
N ARG A 169 -19.37 9.03 11.11
CA ARG A 169 -20.51 9.95 10.92
C ARG A 169 -20.09 11.41 10.70
N LEU A 170 -18.88 11.78 11.20
CA LEU A 170 -18.27 13.10 11.02
C LEU A 170 -17.25 13.11 9.86
N GLY A 171 -17.15 12.03 9.07
CA GLY A 171 -16.17 11.88 7.99
C GLY A 171 -14.75 11.58 8.47
N MET A 172 -14.60 11.08 9.69
CA MET A 172 -13.31 10.70 10.29
C MET A 172 -13.38 9.23 10.76
N PRO A 173 -13.19 8.25 9.84
CA PRO A 173 -13.28 6.86 10.20
C PRO A 173 -12.11 6.41 11.09
N ARG A 174 -12.36 5.41 11.92
CA ARG A 174 -11.36 4.75 12.77
C ARG A 174 -10.20 4.29 11.91
N GLN A 175 -8.96 4.65 12.30
CA GLN A 175 -7.73 4.25 11.61
C GLN A 175 -7.84 4.44 10.09
N ALA A 176 -8.09 5.67 9.65
CA ALA A 176 -8.46 6.01 8.28
C ALA A 176 -7.50 5.45 7.21
N PHE A 177 -6.19 5.32 7.53
CA PHE A 177 -5.16 4.88 6.60
C PHE A 177 -4.75 3.41 6.77
N GLY A 178 -5.45 2.63 7.62
CA GLY A 178 -5.18 1.21 7.80
C GLY A 178 -3.81 0.89 8.39
N GLY A 179 -3.26 -0.27 8.03
CA GLY A 179 -1.95 -0.78 8.46
C GLY A 179 -0.80 -0.49 7.49
N ALA A 180 -1.09 -0.20 6.23
CA ALA A 180 -0.12 0.23 5.23
C ALA A 180 -0.78 1.09 4.17
N MET A 181 0.03 1.86 3.45
CA MET A 181 -0.42 2.63 2.30
C MET A 181 0.28 2.15 1.03
N ILE A 182 -0.40 2.25 -0.10
CA ILE A 182 0.16 1.97 -1.41
C ILE A 182 -0.15 3.10 -2.37
N THR A 183 0.83 3.47 -3.19
CA THR A 183 0.70 4.44 -4.27
C THR A 183 1.40 3.94 -5.51
N SER A 184 1.11 4.51 -6.67
CA SER A 184 1.76 4.15 -7.93
C SER A 184 2.09 5.38 -8.74
N VAL A 185 3.30 5.40 -9.28
CA VAL A 185 3.77 6.39 -10.26
C VAL A 185 4.05 5.74 -11.63
N GLY A 186 3.75 4.44 -11.73
CA GLY A 186 3.99 3.68 -12.96
C GLY A 186 3.20 4.17 -14.15
N MET A 187 2.02 4.75 -13.93
CA MET A 187 1.20 5.35 -14.99
C MET A 187 1.88 6.56 -15.66
N TRP A 188 2.80 7.23 -14.98
CA TRP A 188 3.59 8.34 -15.50
C TRP A 188 4.96 7.91 -16.04
N GLY A 189 5.22 6.59 -16.13
CA GLY A 189 6.48 6.04 -16.63
C GLY A 189 7.65 6.16 -15.66
N ILE A 190 7.41 6.56 -14.40
CA ILE A 190 8.45 6.69 -13.39
C ILE A 190 8.78 5.29 -12.82
N GLY A 191 9.98 4.82 -13.09
CA GLY A 191 10.41 3.47 -12.66
C GLY A 191 10.84 3.40 -11.20
N HIS A 192 11.32 4.49 -10.62
CA HIS A 192 11.87 4.51 -9.26
C HIS A 192 11.60 5.88 -8.61
N ALA A 193 10.89 5.88 -7.49
CA ALA A 193 10.65 7.06 -6.66
C ALA A 193 10.33 6.63 -5.23
N TYR A 194 10.50 7.52 -4.26
CA TYR A 194 10.09 7.32 -2.87
C TYR A 194 9.00 8.31 -2.50
N SER A 195 8.00 7.85 -1.76
CA SER A 195 6.93 8.69 -1.22
C SER A 195 7.10 8.87 0.28
N PRO A 196 7.06 10.10 0.81
CA PRO A 196 7.21 10.34 2.24
C PRO A 196 5.98 9.87 3.03
N LEU A 197 6.21 9.40 4.25
CA LEU A 197 5.15 9.11 5.21
C LEU A 197 4.79 10.40 5.98
N ALA A 198 3.55 10.83 5.88
CA ALA A 198 3.09 11.92 6.74
C ALA A 198 2.79 11.40 8.16
N HIS A 199 3.26 12.10 9.15
CA HIS A 199 3.14 11.72 10.57
C HIS A 199 1.69 11.39 11.00
N TYR A 200 0.69 12.05 10.44
CA TYR A 200 -0.71 11.83 10.79
C TYR A 200 -1.32 10.55 10.17
N TYR A 201 -0.63 9.87 9.24
CA TYR A 201 -1.11 8.60 8.69
C TYR A 201 -1.12 7.47 9.73
N ARG A 202 -0.20 7.50 10.68
CA ARG A 202 -0.08 6.47 11.73
C ARG A 202 0.06 5.05 11.17
N VAL A 203 0.74 4.91 10.04
CA VAL A 203 1.04 3.62 9.41
C VAL A 203 2.54 3.34 9.46
N PRO A 204 2.97 2.08 9.60
CA PRO A 204 4.37 1.69 9.64
C PRO A 204 5.07 1.74 8.29
N VAL A 205 4.34 1.60 7.17
CA VAL A 205 4.93 1.48 5.84
C VAL A 205 4.04 2.09 4.76
N LEU A 206 4.69 2.73 3.80
CA LEU A 206 4.10 3.16 2.53
C LEU A 206 4.92 2.53 1.40
N VAL A 207 4.24 1.78 0.51
CA VAL A 207 4.85 1.15 -0.65
C VAL A 207 4.48 1.94 -1.91
N LEU A 208 5.47 2.21 -2.75
CA LEU A 208 5.29 2.87 -4.04
C LEU A 208 5.63 1.90 -5.17
N VAL A 209 4.72 1.80 -6.12
CA VAL A 209 4.82 0.94 -7.30
C VAL A 209 5.35 1.76 -8.47
N GLY A 210 6.53 1.39 -8.99
CA GLY A 210 7.11 2.00 -10.17
C GLY A 210 6.52 1.48 -11.48
N ALA A 211 7.01 2.00 -12.59
CA ALA A 211 6.67 1.50 -13.93
C ALA A 211 7.39 0.18 -14.22
N VAL A 212 6.70 -0.76 -14.84
CA VAL A 212 7.34 -1.94 -15.42
C VAL A 212 8.17 -1.52 -16.62
N ARG A 213 9.45 -1.90 -16.63
CA ARG A 213 10.39 -1.57 -17.69
C ARG A 213 11.18 -2.80 -18.12
N LYS A 214 11.55 -2.90 -19.40
CA LYS A 214 12.54 -3.90 -19.83
C LYS A 214 13.91 -3.48 -19.31
N ALA A 215 14.60 -4.38 -18.59
CA ALA A 215 15.95 -4.15 -18.09
C ALA A 215 16.81 -5.40 -18.21
N PRO A 216 18.12 -5.24 -18.37
CA PRO A 216 19.04 -6.37 -18.27
C PRO A 216 19.07 -6.87 -16.82
N THR A 217 18.99 -8.18 -16.67
CA THR A 217 19.13 -8.84 -15.36
C THR A 217 19.93 -10.12 -15.54
N VAL A 218 20.53 -10.62 -14.45
CA VAL A 218 21.30 -11.87 -14.48
C VAL A 218 20.38 -13.02 -14.07
N VAL A 219 20.29 -14.04 -14.94
CA VAL A 219 19.60 -15.30 -14.66
C VAL A 219 20.53 -16.42 -15.09
N ASP A 220 20.83 -17.35 -14.18
CA ASP A 220 21.73 -18.50 -14.42
C ASP A 220 23.08 -18.06 -15.06
N ASP A 221 23.71 -17.04 -14.46
CA ASP A 221 24.98 -16.42 -14.89
C ASP A 221 24.95 -15.77 -16.30
N ALA A 222 23.79 -15.67 -16.94
CA ALA A 222 23.61 -14.99 -18.22
C ALA A 222 22.86 -13.68 -18.09
N VAL A 223 23.27 -12.66 -18.86
CA VAL A 223 22.52 -11.40 -18.95
C VAL A 223 21.35 -11.58 -19.90
N VAL A 224 20.14 -11.43 -19.37
CA VAL A 224 18.89 -11.52 -20.13
C VAL A 224 18.05 -10.25 -19.99
N ILE A 225 17.17 -9.99 -20.94
CA ILE A 225 16.23 -8.86 -20.85
C ILE A 225 14.93 -9.38 -20.25
N ARG A 226 14.53 -8.81 -19.10
CA ARG A 226 13.29 -9.14 -18.39
C ARG A 226 12.42 -7.90 -18.16
N PRO A 227 11.09 -8.05 -18.05
CA PRO A 227 10.24 -7.02 -17.52
C PRO A 227 10.53 -6.87 -16.02
N MET A 228 11.07 -5.75 -15.61
CA MET A 228 11.43 -5.48 -14.21
C MET A 228 10.49 -4.45 -13.59
N LEU A 229 10.14 -4.67 -12.34
CA LEU A 229 9.34 -3.77 -11.50
C LEU A 229 10.15 -3.39 -10.27
N THR A 230 10.27 -2.10 -9.99
CA THR A 230 10.82 -1.62 -8.73
C THR A 230 9.68 -1.23 -7.78
N LEU A 231 9.68 -1.82 -6.60
CA LEU A 231 8.88 -1.37 -5.46
C LEU A 231 9.80 -0.61 -4.53
N THR A 232 9.38 0.56 -4.08
CA THR A 232 10.07 1.26 -3.00
C THR A 232 9.19 1.32 -1.77
N ALA A 233 9.80 1.32 -0.61
CA ALA A 233 9.08 1.39 0.65
C ALA A 233 9.70 2.46 1.55
N THR A 234 8.83 3.23 2.20
CA THR A 234 9.18 4.17 3.26
C THR A 234 8.62 3.63 4.56
N PHE A 235 9.49 3.36 5.51
CA PHE A 235 9.14 2.83 6.82
C PHE A 235 9.31 3.91 7.89
N ASP A 236 8.44 3.86 8.89
CA ASP A 236 8.60 4.62 10.12
C ASP A 236 9.40 3.77 11.13
N HIS A 237 10.62 4.20 11.46
CA HIS A 237 11.56 3.45 12.31
C HIS A 237 11.06 3.26 13.75
N ARG A 238 10.01 3.97 14.16
CA ARG A 238 9.35 3.75 15.46
C ARG A 238 8.55 2.44 15.50
N TYR A 239 8.15 1.93 14.33
CA TYR A 239 7.41 0.67 14.18
C TYR A 239 8.31 -0.49 13.79
N ALA A 240 9.31 -0.23 12.97
CA ALA A 240 10.10 -1.25 12.31
C ALA A 240 11.56 -0.86 12.17
N ASP A 241 12.41 -1.85 12.03
CA ASP A 241 13.82 -1.72 11.68
C ASP A 241 14.16 -2.56 10.44
N GLY A 242 15.45 -2.66 10.12
CA GLY A 242 15.93 -3.41 8.95
C GLY A 242 15.53 -4.89 8.95
N TYR A 243 15.41 -5.53 10.11
CA TYR A 243 14.98 -6.91 10.22
C TYR A 243 13.52 -7.09 9.76
N HIS A 244 12.63 -6.23 10.24
CA HIS A 244 11.21 -6.25 9.86
C HIS A 244 11.01 -5.91 8.38
N ALA A 245 11.78 -4.94 7.87
CA ALA A 245 11.76 -4.58 6.45
C ALA A 245 12.25 -5.72 5.55
N ALA A 246 13.29 -6.45 5.97
CA ALA A 246 13.79 -7.62 5.23
C ALA A 246 12.75 -8.74 5.16
N ARG A 247 12.10 -9.09 6.28
CA ARG A 247 11.02 -10.08 6.32
C ARG A 247 9.83 -9.67 5.45
N PHE A 248 9.47 -8.40 5.49
CA PHE A 248 8.40 -7.86 4.66
C PHE A 248 8.76 -7.93 3.16
N ALA A 249 9.98 -7.55 2.78
CA ALA A 249 10.47 -7.66 1.42
C ALA A 249 10.51 -9.12 0.93
N GLU A 250 10.89 -10.07 1.77
CA GLU A 250 10.86 -11.49 1.46
C GLU A 250 9.44 -12.00 1.21
N ALA A 251 8.47 -11.62 2.04
CA ALA A 251 7.06 -11.96 1.85
C ALA A 251 6.51 -11.38 0.53
N LEU A 252 6.85 -10.13 0.19
CA LEU A 252 6.48 -9.53 -1.09
C LEU A 252 7.12 -10.27 -2.28
N ARG A 253 8.41 -10.60 -2.17
CA ARG A 253 9.12 -11.35 -3.21
C ARG A 253 8.47 -12.72 -3.44
N GLY A 254 8.17 -13.45 -2.37
CA GLY A 254 7.50 -14.74 -2.44
C GLY A 254 6.14 -14.67 -3.11
N TYR A 255 5.32 -13.67 -2.76
CA TYR A 255 4.03 -13.44 -3.40
C TYR A 255 4.19 -13.09 -4.89
N CYS A 256 5.10 -12.17 -5.22
CA CYS A 256 5.31 -11.70 -6.59
C CYS A 256 5.90 -12.77 -7.52
N ALA A 257 6.62 -13.75 -6.98
CA ALA A 257 7.15 -14.88 -7.75
C ALA A 257 6.06 -15.87 -8.20
N ASP A 258 5.03 -16.08 -7.36
CA ASP A 258 3.90 -16.96 -7.67
C ASP A 258 2.61 -16.44 -7.03
N PRO A 259 1.97 -15.41 -7.63
CA PRO A 259 0.74 -14.84 -7.08
C PRO A 259 -0.38 -15.85 -6.94
N ALA A 260 -0.55 -16.72 -7.93
CA ALA A 260 -1.68 -17.68 -7.97
C ALA A 260 -1.71 -18.61 -6.75
N ARG A 261 -0.54 -19.01 -6.25
CA ARG A 261 -0.43 -19.89 -5.08
C ARG A 261 -0.84 -19.22 -3.77
N LEU A 262 -0.68 -17.91 -3.67
CA LEU A 262 -0.89 -17.15 -2.43
C LEU A 262 -2.18 -16.32 -2.44
N GLU A 263 -2.96 -16.38 -3.52
CA GLU A 263 -4.30 -15.83 -3.56
C GLU A 263 -5.27 -16.70 -2.73
N PRO A 264 -6.26 -16.09 -2.06
CA PRO A 264 -7.32 -16.85 -1.41
C PRO A 264 -8.07 -17.73 -2.43
N ALA A 265 -8.51 -18.91 -2.00
CA ALA A 265 -9.35 -19.78 -2.82
C ALA A 265 -10.62 -19.01 -3.25
N ARG A 266 -10.98 -19.11 -4.52
CA ARG A 266 -12.20 -18.45 -5.02
C ARG A 266 -13.42 -19.04 -4.31
N PRO A 267 -14.30 -18.24 -3.70
CA PRO A 267 -15.56 -18.76 -3.21
C PRO A 267 -16.34 -19.33 -4.41
N GLY A 268 -16.58 -20.65 -4.43
CA GLY A 268 -17.34 -21.35 -5.47
C GLY A 268 -16.54 -22.21 -6.46
N GLY A 269 -15.20 -22.32 -6.31
CA GLY A 269 -14.38 -23.16 -7.21
C GLY A 269 -14.44 -24.67 -6.94
N ASP A 270 -14.78 -25.07 -5.72
CA ASP A 270 -14.73 -26.47 -5.30
C ASP A 270 -16.02 -27.27 -5.59
N GLU A 271 -17.15 -26.60 -5.84
CA GLU A 271 -18.42 -27.32 -6.15
C GLU A 271 -18.45 -27.89 -7.58
N GLN A 272 -17.80 -27.21 -8.54
CA GLN A 272 -17.82 -27.68 -9.93
C GLN A 272 -16.87 -28.86 -10.20
N SER A 273 -15.82 -29.02 -9.41
CA SER A 273 -14.90 -30.16 -9.54
C SER A 273 -15.48 -31.45 -8.93
N GLN A 274 -16.35 -31.36 -7.93
CA GLN A 274 -16.97 -32.53 -7.31
C GLN A 274 -18.15 -33.08 -8.12
N ASP A 275 -18.85 -32.24 -8.86
CA ASP A 275 -19.94 -32.68 -9.73
C ASP A 275 -19.43 -33.36 -11.00
N GLN A 276 -18.29 -32.96 -11.55
CA GLN A 276 -17.70 -33.66 -12.70
C GLN A 276 -17.17 -35.04 -12.36
N VAL A 277 -16.68 -35.26 -11.14
CA VAL A 277 -16.23 -36.59 -10.69
C VAL A 277 -17.43 -37.52 -10.38
N ARG A 278 -18.56 -36.96 -9.93
CA ARG A 278 -19.76 -37.75 -9.65
C ARG A 278 -20.55 -38.15 -10.92
N SER A 279 -20.47 -37.34 -11.98
CA SER A 279 -21.14 -37.63 -13.24
C SER A 279 -20.42 -38.64 -14.15
N SER A 280 -19.13 -38.87 -13.91
CA SER A 280 -18.33 -39.86 -14.67
C SER A 280 -18.28 -41.25 -14.02
N GLY A 281 -18.90 -41.43 -12.84
CA GLY A 281 -18.88 -42.72 -12.08
C GLY A 281 -20.14 -43.60 -12.22
N THR A 282 -21.15 -43.22 -13.01
CA THR A 282 -22.37 -44.01 -13.17
C THR A 282 -22.60 -44.47 -14.62
N GLY A 283 -21.62 -45.19 -15.16
CA GLY A 283 -21.71 -45.80 -16.49
C GLY A 283 -20.89 -47.08 -16.54
N SER A 284 -21.40 -48.14 -15.89
CA SER A 284 -21.08 -49.56 -16.18
C SER A 284 -22.12 -50.45 -15.60
#